data_fe92fe1a8f0b4d5fe726957c8d1050a6
#
_entry.id   fe92fe1a8f0b4d5fe726957c8d1050a6
#
_cell.length_a   1.000
_cell.length_b   1.000
_cell.length_c   1.000
_cell.angle_alpha   90.00
_cell.angle_beta   90.00
_cell.angle_gamma   90.00
#
_symmetry.space_group_name_H-M   'P 1'
#
loop_
_entity.id
_entity.type
_entity.pdbx_description
1 polymer ?
#
loop_
_entity_poly.entity_id
_entity_poly.type
_entity_poly.pdbx_seq_one_letter_code
_entity_poly.pdbx_strand_id
1 'polypeptide(L)'
;MQEISIERRNIRFLLGEYDLPSGERVRGEFPSEYRQTGHFGPMLVSYILYEYYQNRVTQPLIKEQMREWGVEISVGQIDRILSEGKEKFHQEQAEVLREGLLNSAYVHSDDTGNKHQGKNGYTMVIGNELFSYFYSSGSKSRENFLWALQGGKTVYVLNEEGKQYLESDNLAQKHWGVLSFSRPLAKVF
;
A
#
# COMPACT_ATOMS: atom_id res chain seq x y z
N MET A 1 -17.68 -27.80 -22.28
CA MET A 1 -18.40 -26.52 -22.08
C MET A 1 -17.92 -25.97 -20.75
N GLN A 2 -17.63 -24.66 -20.67
CA GLN A 2 -17.24 -23.97 -19.43
C GLN A 2 -18.28 -22.90 -19.14
N GLU A 3 -18.75 -22.82 -17.90
CA GLU A 3 -19.77 -21.86 -17.45
C GLU A 3 -19.32 -21.21 -16.16
N ILE A 4 -19.79 -19.97 -15.94
CA ILE A 4 -19.57 -19.22 -14.69
C ILE A 4 -20.94 -18.98 -14.06
N SER A 5 -21.07 -19.34 -12.78
CA SER A 5 -22.25 -19.00 -11.97
C SER A 5 -21.85 -18.02 -10.88
N ILE A 6 -22.62 -16.95 -10.74
CA ILE A 6 -22.45 -15.96 -9.68
C ILE A 6 -23.68 -16.01 -8.78
N GLU A 7 -23.47 -16.39 -7.52
CA GLU A 7 -24.55 -16.53 -6.54
C GLU A 7 -24.33 -15.62 -5.33
N ARG A 8 -25.38 -14.90 -4.97
CA ARG A 8 -25.40 -14.14 -3.70
C ARG A 8 -25.64 -15.09 -2.54
N ARG A 9 -24.74 -15.05 -1.53
CA ARG A 9 -24.91 -15.78 -0.27
C ARG A 9 -25.07 -14.80 0.89
N ASN A 10 -26.19 -14.88 1.62
CA ASN A 10 -26.38 -14.17 2.87
C ASN A 10 -26.06 -15.11 4.03
N ILE A 11 -25.08 -14.77 4.85
CA ILE A 11 -24.66 -15.55 6.02
C ILE A 11 -25.11 -14.80 7.27
N ARG A 12 -25.87 -15.48 8.12
CA ARG A 12 -26.29 -14.96 9.42
C ARG A 12 -25.53 -15.69 10.52
N PHE A 13 -24.75 -14.96 11.29
CA PHE A 13 -24.08 -15.48 12.47
C PHE A 13 -24.95 -15.28 13.71
N LEU A 14 -25.18 -16.34 14.46
CA LEU A 14 -25.84 -16.30 15.77
C LEU A 14 -24.75 -16.50 16.82
N LEU A 15 -24.45 -15.46 17.59
CA LEU A 15 -23.46 -15.50 18.66
C LEU A 15 -24.17 -15.80 19.97
N GLY A 16 -23.77 -16.90 20.62
CA GLY A 16 -24.26 -17.23 21.98
C GLY A 16 -23.70 -16.25 23.00
N GLU A 17 -24.49 -15.95 24.00
CA GLU A 17 -24.09 -15.18 25.18
C GLU A 17 -24.36 -16.04 26.43
N TYR A 18 -23.39 -16.15 27.34
CA TYR A 18 -23.45 -16.99 28.53
C TYR A 18 -23.02 -16.20 29.75
N ASP A 19 -23.81 -16.29 30.82
CA ASP A 19 -23.44 -15.78 32.13
C ASP A 19 -22.70 -16.88 32.89
N LEU A 20 -21.46 -16.64 33.27
CA LEU A 20 -20.67 -17.57 34.08
C LEU A 20 -21.10 -17.51 35.55
N PRO A 21 -20.85 -18.58 36.33
CA PRO A 21 -21.11 -18.57 37.77
C PRO A 21 -20.35 -17.48 38.54
N SER A 22 -19.27 -16.94 37.94
CA SER A 22 -18.50 -15.81 38.46
C SER A 22 -19.22 -14.45 38.30
N GLY A 23 -20.35 -14.40 37.58
CA GLY A 23 -21.04 -13.16 37.21
C GLY A 23 -20.47 -12.49 35.97
N GLU A 24 -19.47 -13.07 35.35
CA GLU A 24 -18.91 -12.60 34.08
C GLU A 24 -19.75 -13.08 32.89
N ARG A 25 -19.98 -12.18 31.90
CA ARG A 25 -20.69 -12.50 30.67
C ARG A 25 -19.69 -12.77 29.55
N VAL A 26 -19.76 -13.95 28.94
CA VAL A 26 -18.95 -14.37 27.81
C VAL A 26 -19.81 -14.41 26.56
N ARG A 27 -19.33 -13.79 25.48
CA ARG A 27 -19.99 -13.78 24.18
C ARG A 27 -19.14 -14.51 23.15
N GLY A 28 -19.81 -15.33 22.34
CA GLY A 28 -19.19 -15.96 21.18
C GLY A 28 -18.61 -14.92 20.21
N GLU A 29 -17.53 -15.28 19.55
CA GLU A 29 -16.87 -14.41 18.59
C GLU A 29 -17.18 -14.80 17.15
N PHE A 30 -17.11 -13.83 16.24
CA PHE A 30 -17.16 -14.10 14.80
C PHE A 30 -15.96 -14.95 14.36
N PRO A 31 -16.12 -15.83 13.36
CA PRO A 31 -14.99 -16.48 12.71
C PRO A 31 -13.98 -15.44 12.24
N SER A 32 -12.68 -15.74 12.35
CA SER A 32 -11.59 -14.78 12.10
C SER A 32 -11.65 -14.13 10.73
N GLU A 33 -12.09 -14.88 9.72
CA GLU A 33 -12.24 -14.42 8.34
C GLU A 33 -13.31 -13.34 8.14
N TYR A 34 -14.28 -13.25 9.07
CA TYR A 34 -15.39 -12.26 9.01
C TYR A 34 -15.22 -11.10 9.99
N ARG A 35 -14.22 -11.12 10.86
CA ARG A 35 -14.05 -10.09 11.91
C ARG A 35 -13.81 -8.68 11.37
N GLN A 36 -13.18 -8.58 10.20
CA GLN A 36 -12.73 -7.30 9.65
C GLN A 36 -13.57 -6.80 8.46
N THR A 37 -14.51 -7.59 7.97
CA THR A 37 -15.24 -7.28 6.73
C THR A 37 -16.55 -6.53 6.95
N GLY A 38 -16.99 -6.35 8.19
CA GLY A 38 -18.27 -5.69 8.50
C GLY A 38 -19.45 -6.45 7.93
N HIS A 39 -20.29 -5.78 7.10
CA HIS A 39 -21.47 -6.40 6.49
C HIS A 39 -21.18 -7.21 5.23
N PHE A 40 -19.99 -7.06 4.65
CA PHE A 40 -19.62 -7.70 3.39
C PHE A 40 -18.57 -8.77 3.63
N GLY A 41 -18.81 -9.96 3.09
CA GLY A 41 -17.90 -11.08 3.22
C GLY A 41 -16.60 -10.87 2.42
N PRO A 42 -15.52 -11.59 2.76
CA PRO A 42 -14.20 -11.40 2.16
C PRO A 42 -14.21 -11.61 0.63
N MET A 43 -15.00 -12.53 0.12
CA MET A 43 -15.09 -12.76 -1.33
C MET A 43 -15.70 -11.56 -2.08
N LEU A 44 -16.74 -10.94 -1.52
CA LEU A 44 -17.33 -9.73 -2.12
C LEU A 44 -16.37 -8.55 -2.06
N VAL A 45 -15.68 -8.37 -0.94
CA VAL A 45 -14.63 -7.35 -0.78
C VAL A 45 -13.52 -7.56 -1.81
N SER A 46 -13.02 -8.78 -1.97
CA SER A 46 -11.99 -9.11 -2.96
C SER A 46 -12.46 -8.86 -4.40
N TYR A 47 -13.71 -9.18 -4.69
CA TYR A 47 -14.30 -8.91 -6.00
C TYR A 47 -14.36 -7.41 -6.31
N ILE A 48 -14.81 -6.58 -5.36
CA ILE A 48 -14.86 -5.11 -5.52
C ILE A 48 -13.45 -4.55 -5.74
N LEU A 49 -12.45 -5.02 -4.98
CA LEU A 49 -11.05 -4.62 -5.17
C LEU A 49 -10.54 -5.01 -6.55
N TYR A 50 -10.84 -6.22 -7.00
CA TYR A 50 -10.43 -6.70 -8.32
C TYR A 50 -11.07 -5.89 -9.46
N GLU A 51 -12.39 -5.64 -9.39
CA GLU A 51 -13.08 -4.82 -10.39
C GLU A 51 -12.49 -3.41 -10.48
N TYR A 52 -12.23 -2.79 -9.35
CA TYR A 52 -11.71 -1.42 -9.35
C TYR A 52 -10.26 -1.34 -9.81
N TYR A 53 -9.36 -2.11 -9.21
CA TYR A 53 -7.93 -1.98 -9.44
C TYR A 53 -7.44 -2.72 -10.70
N GLN A 54 -7.97 -3.92 -10.97
CA GLN A 54 -7.56 -4.72 -12.11
C GLN A 54 -8.36 -4.39 -13.37
N ASN A 55 -9.69 -4.36 -13.25
CA ASN A 55 -10.59 -4.15 -14.38
C ASN A 55 -10.88 -2.67 -14.64
N ARG A 56 -10.44 -1.76 -13.72
CA ARG A 56 -10.63 -0.30 -13.82
C ARG A 56 -12.09 0.12 -13.91
N VAL A 57 -12.99 -0.65 -13.32
CA VAL A 57 -14.41 -0.32 -13.24
C VAL A 57 -14.62 0.79 -12.23
N THR A 58 -15.40 1.80 -12.59
CA THR A 58 -15.66 2.94 -11.69
C THR A 58 -16.59 2.55 -10.54
N GLN A 59 -16.48 3.23 -9.39
CA GLN A 59 -17.32 2.95 -8.21
C GLN A 59 -18.84 2.99 -8.52
N PRO A 60 -19.37 3.93 -9.31
CA PRO A 60 -20.78 3.91 -9.70
C PRO A 60 -21.20 2.66 -10.47
N LEU A 61 -20.37 2.19 -11.40
CA LEU A 61 -20.62 0.96 -12.17
C LEU A 61 -20.55 -0.29 -11.28
N ILE A 62 -19.59 -0.36 -10.37
CA ILE A 62 -19.54 -1.43 -9.36
C ILE A 62 -20.82 -1.46 -8.53
N LYS A 63 -21.30 -0.30 -8.06
CA LYS A 63 -22.56 -0.21 -7.32
C LYS A 63 -23.75 -0.72 -8.15
N GLU A 64 -23.83 -0.36 -9.42
CA GLU A 64 -24.90 -0.79 -10.31
C GLU A 64 -24.89 -2.32 -10.50
N GLN A 65 -23.73 -2.90 -10.78
CA GLN A 65 -23.54 -4.34 -10.88
C GLN A 65 -23.92 -5.08 -9.58
N MET A 66 -23.52 -4.55 -8.42
CA MET A 66 -23.94 -5.11 -7.13
C MET A 66 -25.45 -5.11 -6.96
N ARG A 67 -26.10 -4.01 -7.35
CA ARG A 67 -27.57 -3.90 -7.28
C ARG A 67 -28.25 -4.94 -8.18
N GLU A 68 -27.73 -5.18 -9.38
CA GLU A 68 -28.26 -6.22 -10.28
C GLU A 68 -28.18 -7.61 -9.66
N TRP A 69 -27.17 -7.88 -8.86
CA TRP A 69 -27.03 -9.13 -8.09
C TRP A 69 -27.77 -9.13 -6.75
N GLY A 70 -28.54 -8.07 -6.49
CA GLY A 70 -29.33 -7.90 -5.26
C GLY A 70 -28.46 -7.63 -4.02
N VAL A 71 -27.26 -7.10 -4.20
CA VAL A 71 -26.38 -6.65 -3.09
C VAL A 71 -26.55 -5.15 -2.92
N GLU A 72 -27.11 -4.74 -1.79
CA GLU A 72 -27.27 -3.33 -1.43
C GLU A 72 -25.97 -2.77 -0.86
N ILE A 73 -25.28 -1.94 -1.63
CA ILE A 73 -24.05 -1.26 -1.24
C ILE A 73 -24.08 0.20 -1.70
N SER A 74 -23.63 1.11 -0.85
CA SER A 74 -23.49 2.52 -1.22
C SER A 74 -22.11 2.81 -1.81
N VAL A 75 -21.99 3.90 -2.59
CA VAL A 75 -20.68 4.36 -3.11
C VAL A 75 -19.69 4.63 -1.97
N GLY A 76 -20.15 5.22 -0.85
CA GLY A 76 -19.30 5.45 0.32
C GLY A 76 -18.81 4.17 1.01
N GLN A 77 -19.58 3.07 0.94
CA GLN A 77 -19.12 1.76 1.42
C GLN A 77 -18.09 1.14 0.46
N ILE A 78 -18.29 1.29 -0.84
CA ILE A 78 -17.30 0.90 -1.86
C ILE A 78 -16.00 1.69 -1.63
N ASP A 79 -16.09 3.00 -1.44
CA ASP A 79 -14.92 3.87 -1.19
C ASP A 79 -14.14 3.42 0.05
N ARG A 80 -14.83 3.08 1.15
CA ARG A 80 -14.19 2.51 2.34
C ARG A 80 -13.51 1.17 2.07
N ILE A 81 -14.16 0.28 1.32
CA ILE A 81 -13.54 -1.00 0.90
C ILE A 81 -12.27 -0.74 0.11
N LEU A 82 -12.24 0.27 -0.74
CA LEU A 82 -11.08 0.60 -1.57
C LEU A 82 -9.95 1.28 -0.79
N SER A 83 -10.25 2.09 0.23
CA SER A 83 -9.29 2.97 0.90
C SER A 83 -8.86 2.52 2.30
N GLU A 84 -9.76 1.89 3.08
CA GLU A 84 -9.49 1.54 4.48
C GLU A 84 -8.91 0.12 4.64
N GLY A 85 -8.11 -0.10 5.70
CA GLY A 85 -7.56 -1.41 6.06
C GLY A 85 -6.55 -1.96 5.03
N LYS A 86 -5.74 -1.08 4.44
CA LYS A 86 -4.76 -1.42 3.39
C LYS A 86 -3.32 -1.54 3.90
N GLU A 87 -3.12 -1.51 5.20
CA GLU A 87 -1.79 -1.52 5.84
C GLU A 87 -0.94 -2.72 5.40
N LYS A 88 -1.55 -3.89 5.22
CA LYS A 88 -0.86 -5.08 4.72
C LYS A 88 -0.35 -4.92 3.28
N PHE A 89 -1.14 -4.29 2.42
CA PHE A 89 -0.72 -4.00 1.05
C PHE A 89 0.41 -2.97 1.02
N HIS A 90 0.38 -1.97 1.89
CA HIS A 90 1.48 -1.00 2.01
C HIS A 90 2.76 -1.64 2.54
N GLN A 91 2.66 -2.59 3.48
CA GLN A 91 3.81 -3.37 3.96
C GLN A 91 4.39 -4.23 2.84
N GLU A 92 3.56 -4.98 2.11
CA GLU A 92 3.97 -5.78 0.96
C GLU A 92 4.62 -4.91 -0.12
N GLN A 93 4.04 -3.75 -0.43
CA GLN A 93 4.61 -2.78 -1.38
C GLN A 93 6.02 -2.33 -0.94
N ALA A 94 6.21 -2.04 0.33
CA ALA A 94 7.52 -1.67 0.87
C ALA A 94 8.54 -2.83 0.81
N GLU A 95 8.07 -4.05 1.04
CA GLU A 95 8.90 -5.26 0.91
C GLU A 95 9.28 -5.51 -0.56
N VAL A 96 8.36 -5.35 -1.50
CA VAL A 96 8.63 -5.44 -2.95
C VAL A 96 9.71 -4.44 -3.36
N LEU A 97 9.62 -3.18 -2.89
CA LEU A 97 10.66 -2.18 -3.16
C LEU A 97 12.01 -2.64 -2.62
N ARG A 98 12.07 -3.07 -1.36
CA ARG A 98 13.31 -3.47 -0.70
C ARG A 98 13.95 -4.68 -1.40
N GLU A 99 13.18 -5.73 -1.64
CA GLU A 99 13.69 -6.94 -2.30
C GLU A 99 14.04 -6.66 -3.78
N GLY A 100 13.23 -5.85 -4.45
CA GLY A 100 13.51 -5.41 -5.81
C GLY A 100 14.83 -4.66 -5.92
N LEU A 101 15.11 -3.71 -5.03
CA LEU A 101 16.37 -2.98 -5.02
C LEU A 101 17.58 -3.87 -4.67
N LEU A 102 17.42 -4.81 -3.73
CA LEU A 102 18.51 -5.71 -3.32
C LEU A 102 18.91 -6.72 -4.40
N ASN A 103 17.95 -7.15 -5.21
CA ASN A 103 18.16 -8.22 -6.20
C ASN A 103 18.30 -7.69 -7.64
N SER A 104 18.31 -6.38 -7.85
CA SER A 104 18.40 -5.76 -9.16
C SER A 104 19.80 -5.22 -9.44
N ALA A 105 20.30 -5.46 -10.64
CA ALA A 105 21.56 -4.87 -11.10
C ALA A 105 21.38 -3.37 -11.46
N TYR A 106 20.16 -2.98 -11.83
CA TYR A 106 19.79 -1.61 -12.19
C TYR A 106 18.31 -1.36 -11.96
N VAL A 107 17.93 -0.11 -11.88
CA VAL A 107 16.51 0.33 -11.86
C VAL A 107 16.33 1.51 -12.80
N HIS A 108 15.16 1.59 -13.40
CA HIS A 108 14.67 2.78 -14.09
C HIS A 108 13.83 3.61 -13.14
N SER A 109 13.85 4.91 -13.32
CA SER A 109 12.98 5.83 -12.60
C SER A 109 12.37 6.82 -13.55
N ASP A 110 11.08 7.05 -13.40
CA ASP A 110 10.35 8.10 -14.11
C ASP A 110 9.38 8.79 -13.15
N ASP A 111 8.95 9.99 -13.50
CA ASP A 111 7.98 10.72 -12.71
C ASP A 111 6.93 11.38 -13.62
N THR A 112 5.69 11.39 -13.13
CA THR A 112 4.55 12.00 -13.81
C THR A 112 3.87 12.98 -12.89
N GLY A 113 3.62 14.20 -13.40
CA GLY A 113 2.81 15.18 -12.69
C GLY A 113 1.35 14.73 -12.59
N ASN A 114 0.77 14.88 -11.42
CA ASN A 114 -0.65 14.62 -11.18
C ASN A 114 -1.29 15.80 -10.43
N LYS A 115 -2.61 15.78 -10.32
CA LYS A 115 -3.37 16.73 -9.48
C LYS A 115 -4.29 15.96 -8.55
N HIS A 116 -4.26 16.33 -7.27
CA HIS A 116 -5.18 15.82 -6.27
C HIS A 116 -5.80 16.99 -5.51
N GLN A 117 -7.12 17.08 -5.47
CA GLN A 117 -7.86 18.17 -4.82
C GLN A 117 -7.38 19.58 -5.23
N GLY A 118 -7.08 19.77 -6.52
CA GLY A 118 -6.59 21.05 -7.05
C GLY A 118 -5.13 21.37 -6.76
N LYS A 119 -4.41 20.55 -5.99
CA LYS A 119 -2.97 20.70 -5.72
C LYS A 119 -2.15 19.86 -6.69
N ASN A 120 -1.02 20.39 -7.10
CA ASN A 120 -0.06 19.64 -7.89
C ASN A 120 0.60 18.57 -7.01
N GLY A 121 0.78 17.40 -7.58
CA GLY A 121 1.51 16.28 -7.02
C GLY A 121 2.32 15.59 -8.10
N TYR A 122 3.09 14.60 -7.70
CA TYR A 122 3.92 13.81 -8.59
C TYR A 122 3.83 12.35 -8.19
N THR A 123 3.70 11.48 -9.18
CA THR A 123 3.83 10.04 -8.98
C THR A 123 5.14 9.60 -9.60
N MET A 124 5.99 9.03 -8.78
CA MET A 124 7.26 8.45 -9.20
C MET A 124 7.10 6.95 -9.33
N VAL A 125 7.71 6.38 -10.36
CA VAL A 125 7.89 4.93 -10.52
C VAL A 125 9.38 4.61 -10.42
N ILE A 126 9.69 3.54 -9.71
CA ILE A 126 11.02 2.92 -9.67
C ILE A 126 10.83 1.43 -9.94
N GLY A 127 11.60 0.86 -10.85
CA GLY A 127 11.50 -0.55 -11.17
C GLY A 127 12.38 -0.99 -12.32
N ASN A 128 12.21 -2.24 -12.70
CA ASN A 128 12.79 -2.87 -13.88
C ASN A 128 11.86 -3.98 -14.35
N GLU A 129 12.36 -4.96 -15.08
CA GLU A 129 11.58 -6.12 -15.55
C GLU A 129 11.09 -7.04 -14.43
N LEU A 130 11.66 -6.94 -13.22
CA LEU A 130 11.31 -7.81 -12.08
C LEU A 130 10.25 -7.18 -11.17
N PHE A 131 10.25 -5.85 -11.02
CA PHE A 131 9.32 -5.16 -10.11
C PHE A 131 9.02 -3.74 -10.58
N SER A 132 7.89 -3.21 -10.09
CA SER A 132 7.53 -1.80 -10.22
C SER A 132 6.98 -1.29 -8.89
N TYR A 133 7.54 -0.20 -8.41
CA TYR A 133 7.11 0.50 -7.21
C TYR A 133 6.67 1.90 -7.55
N PHE A 134 5.44 2.26 -7.13
CA PHE A 134 4.86 3.57 -7.35
C PHE A 134 4.67 4.28 -6.01
N TYR A 135 5.04 5.55 -5.94
CA TYR A 135 4.69 6.39 -4.82
C TYR A 135 4.38 7.82 -5.24
N SER A 136 3.53 8.49 -4.45
CA SER A 136 3.14 9.87 -4.72
C SER A 136 3.78 10.81 -3.72
N SER A 137 4.20 11.99 -4.20
CA SER A 137 4.81 13.04 -3.39
C SER A 137 4.27 14.41 -3.77
N GLY A 138 4.41 15.39 -2.87
CA GLY A 138 4.04 16.78 -3.13
C GLY A 138 5.04 17.57 -3.97
N SER A 139 6.23 17.01 -4.22
CA SER A 139 7.30 17.67 -4.97
C SER A 139 8.10 16.70 -5.80
N LYS A 140 8.65 17.21 -6.90
CA LYS A 140 9.64 16.54 -7.74
C LYS A 140 11.03 16.90 -7.24
N SER A 141 11.54 16.18 -6.25
CA SER A 141 12.86 16.45 -5.68
C SER A 141 13.78 15.24 -5.75
N ARG A 142 15.10 15.50 -5.79
CA ARG A 142 16.12 14.45 -5.72
C ARG A 142 16.02 13.65 -4.40
N GLU A 143 15.61 14.31 -3.32
CA GLU A 143 15.45 13.67 -2.02
C GLU A 143 14.39 12.58 -2.05
N ASN A 144 13.27 12.81 -2.75
CA ASN A 144 12.24 11.79 -2.93
C ASN A 144 12.76 10.56 -3.69
N PHE A 145 13.56 10.78 -4.72
CA PHE A 145 14.20 9.69 -5.46
C PHE A 145 15.20 8.93 -4.58
N LEU A 146 16.08 9.64 -3.87
CA LEU A 146 17.05 9.03 -2.95
C LEU A 146 16.37 8.27 -1.81
N TRP A 147 15.28 8.83 -1.27
CA TRP A 147 14.45 8.15 -0.28
C TRP A 147 13.92 6.81 -0.78
N ALA A 148 13.39 6.79 -2.00
CA ALA A 148 12.87 5.56 -2.60
C ALA A 148 13.99 4.55 -2.88
N LEU A 149 15.16 4.98 -3.40
CA LEU A 149 16.33 4.12 -3.60
C LEU A 149 16.89 3.51 -2.31
N GLN A 150 16.60 4.11 -1.16
CA GLN A 150 16.95 3.59 0.16
C GLN A 150 15.89 2.66 0.75
N GLY A 151 14.91 2.25 -0.05
CA GLY A 151 13.80 1.42 0.42
C GLY A 151 12.86 2.15 1.39
N GLY A 152 12.66 3.46 1.18
CA GLY A 152 11.76 4.27 2.00
C GLY A 152 12.33 4.73 3.34
N LYS A 153 13.65 4.65 3.53
CA LYS A 153 14.34 5.08 4.77
C LYS A 153 14.87 6.50 4.62
N THR A 154 14.88 7.25 5.72
CA THR A 154 15.43 8.62 5.77
C THR A 154 16.87 8.67 6.32
N VAL A 155 17.46 7.50 6.59
CA VAL A 155 18.81 7.43 7.16
C VAL A 155 19.82 7.32 6.03
N TYR A 156 20.64 8.36 5.87
CA TYR A 156 21.75 8.39 4.93
C TYR A 156 23.02 7.93 5.61
N VAL A 157 23.74 7.00 4.99
CA VAL A 157 25.07 6.59 5.44
C VAL A 157 26.09 7.25 4.54
N LEU A 158 26.90 8.13 5.12
CA LEU A 158 28.00 8.76 4.42
C LEU A 158 29.22 7.84 4.49
N ASN A 159 29.60 7.24 3.35
CA ASN A 159 30.86 6.51 3.27
C ASN A 159 32.04 7.46 3.04
N GLU A 160 33.27 6.96 3.08
CA GLU A 160 34.48 7.79 2.91
C GLU A 160 34.51 8.47 1.53
N GLU A 161 34.06 7.82 0.47
CA GLU A 161 33.97 8.43 -0.87
C GLU A 161 32.97 9.58 -0.91
N GLY A 162 31.82 9.43 -0.26
CA GLY A 162 30.83 10.49 -0.11
C GLY A 162 31.36 11.67 0.69
N LYS A 163 32.17 11.44 1.74
CA LYS A 163 32.83 12.50 2.50
C LYS A 163 33.82 13.27 1.63
N GLN A 164 34.68 12.56 0.90
CA GLN A 164 35.64 13.17 -0.03
C GLN A 164 34.94 14.01 -1.10
N TYR A 165 33.80 13.52 -1.64
CA TYR A 165 33.00 14.28 -2.59
C TYR A 165 32.43 15.56 -1.98
N LEU A 166 31.84 15.48 -0.76
CA LEU A 166 31.31 16.65 -0.06
C LEU A 166 32.41 17.67 0.30
N GLU A 167 33.62 17.19 0.65
CA GLU A 167 34.78 18.05 0.90
C GLU A 167 35.25 18.74 -0.38
N SER A 168 35.29 18.02 -1.51
CA SER A 168 35.67 18.59 -2.79
C SER A 168 34.71 19.66 -3.31
N ASP A 169 33.42 19.54 -2.93
CA ASP A 169 32.35 20.47 -3.36
C ASP A 169 32.14 21.63 -2.38
N ASN A 170 33.08 21.85 -1.43
CA ASN A 170 33.04 22.92 -0.42
C ASN A 170 31.76 22.97 0.43
N LEU A 171 31.04 21.90 0.55
CA LEU A 171 29.88 21.78 1.43
C LEU A 171 30.35 21.86 2.89
N ALA A 172 30.05 22.95 3.56
CA ALA A 172 30.52 23.25 4.89
C ALA A 172 30.16 22.11 5.90
N GLN A 173 31.15 21.62 6.63
CA GLN A 173 31.03 20.57 7.66
C GLN A 173 29.88 20.78 8.68
N LYS A 174 29.41 22.01 8.87
CA LYS A 174 28.27 22.33 9.74
C LYS A 174 26.96 21.64 9.34
N HIS A 175 26.84 21.17 8.10
CA HIS A 175 25.67 20.44 7.60
C HIS A 175 25.78 18.92 7.75
N TRP A 176 26.92 18.40 8.20
CA TRP A 176 27.17 16.97 8.35
C TRP A 176 26.57 16.38 9.64
N GLY A 177 26.20 17.23 10.60
CA GLY A 177 25.66 16.81 11.90
C GLY A 177 24.29 16.11 11.88
N VAL A 178 23.63 16.07 10.71
CA VAL A 178 22.35 15.39 10.51
C VAL A 178 22.55 13.98 9.94
N LEU A 179 23.77 13.61 9.53
CA LEU A 179 24.08 12.32 8.91
C LEU A 179 24.55 11.34 9.98
N SER A 180 23.72 10.37 10.34
CA SER A 180 24.11 9.31 11.28
C SER A 180 24.96 8.26 10.57
N PHE A 181 26.07 7.85 11.22
CA PHE A 181 26.97 6.82 10.72
C PHE A 181 26.41 5.42 11.06
N SER A 182 26.05 4.64 10.06
CA SER A 182 25.82 3.21 10.18
C SER A 182 26.47 2.45 9.01
N ARG A 183 26.87 1.21 9.23
CA ARG A 183 27.63 0.40 8.25
C ARG A 183 26.91 0.29 6.90
N PRO A 184 27.65 0.28 5.77
CA PRO A 184 27.06 0.23 4.45
C PRO A 184 26.32 -1.09 4.22
N LEU A 185 25.04 -1.01 3.87
CA LEU A 185 24.31 -2.07 3.21
C LEU A 185 24.51 -1.87 1.70
N ALA A 186 25.21 -2.82 1.10
CA ALA A 186 25.39 -3.04 -0.33
C ALA A 186 26.00 -1.90 -1.19
N LYS A 187 26.87 -2.31 -2.07
CA LYS A 187 27.49 -1.50 -3.11
C LYS A 187 26.42 -0.97 -4.07
N VAL A 188 26.30 0.33 -4.16
CA VAL A 188 25.64 0.99 -5.30
C VAL A 188 26.71 1.07 -6.40
N PHE A 189 26.49 0.38 -7.50
CA PHE A 189 27.26 0.53 -8.74
C PHE A 189 26.63 1.62 -9.60
#